data_04250a907cb33a61764f8d6ef034c715
#
_entry.id   04250a907cb33a61764f8d6ef034c715
#
_cell.length_a   1.000
_cell.length_b   1.000
_cell.length_c   1.000
_cell.angle_alpha   90.00
_cell.angle_beta   90.00
_cell.angle_gamma   90.00
#
_symmetry.space_group_name_H-M   'P 1'
#
loop_
_entity.id
_entity.type
_entity.pdbx_description
1 polymer ?
#
loop_
_entity_poly.entity_id
_entity_poly.type
_entity_poly.pdbx_seq_one_letter_code
_entity_poly.pdbx_strand_id
1 'polypeptide(L)'
;MSQTQEERVLKFITKRGIVRPKDLESHEWPRTCLVRLLRKGLITRIGRGLYAASDASITERRGVAEVCKRVPGGVVCLLSALQFHNLTTQLPFEIWLAIDVKARKPTLDYPPLHVVRFSGLALSEGVQTHTIEGVKVRVFNVAKTVADCFKYRNKIGLDVALEALRECRQKKLATVDELWYYAKICRVANVIQPYIEAIA
;
A
#
# COMPACT_ATOMS: atom_id res chain seq x y z
N MET A 1 22.05 18.69 29.40
CA MET A 1 21.03 19.65 28.89
C MET A 1 19.73 18.90 28.66
N SER A 2 18.62 19.32 29.27
CA SER A 2 17.31 18.70 29.10
C SER A 2 16.79 19.02 27.72
N GLN A 3 16.45 18.00 26.92
CA GLN A 3 15.84 18.18 25.60
C GLN A 3 14.48 18.86 25.72
N THR A 4 14.26 19.89 24.93
CA THR A 4 12.98 20.60 24.88
C THR A 4 11.88 19.65 24.34
N GLN A 5 10.61 19.95 24.64
CA GLN A 5 9.49 19.17 24.12
C GLN A 5 9.46 19.16 22.57
N GLU A 6 9.79 20.29 21.94
CA GLU A 6 9.84 20.41 20.49
C GLU A 6 10.92 19.51 19.87
N GLU A 7 12.10 19.45 20.48
CA GLU A 7 13.18 18.55 20.02
C GLU A 7 12.78 17.07 20.13
N ARG A 8 12.10 16.69 21.21
CA ARG A 8 11.58 15.33 21.38
C ARG A 8 10.54 14.99 20.30
N VAL A 9 9.62 15.91 20.02
CA VAL A 9 8.61 15.74 18.96
C VAL A 9 9.27 15.66 17.59
N LEU A 10 10.24 16.53 17.29
CA LEU A 10 10.96 16.48 16.02
C LEU A 10 11.70 15.15 15.85
N LYS A 11 12.44 14.69 16.84
CA LYS A 11 13.13 13.39 16.84
C LYS A 11 12.16 12.23 16.63
N PHE A 12 10.98 12.29 17.25
CA PHE A 12 9.92 11.30 17.03
C PHE A 12 9.44 11.29 15.57
N ILE A 13 9.18 12.49 15.00
CA ILE A 13 8.74 12.62 13.61
C ILE A 13 9.80 12.09 12.64
N THR A 14 11.05 12.47 12.82
CA THR A 14 12.17 12.00 11.99
C THR A 14 12.30 10.46 12.03
N LYS A 15 12.21 9.87 13.24
CA LYS A 15 12.27 8.41 13.40
C LYS A 15 11.04 7.68 12.86
N ARG A 16 9.85 8.28 12.99
CA ARG A 16 8.58 7.66 12.64
C ARG A 16 8.22 7.82 11.16
N GLY A 17 8.84 8.79 10.48
CA GLY A 17 8.52 9.17 9.11
C GLY A 17 7.20 9.97 9.04
N ILE A 18 6.17 9.42 8.40
CA ILE A 18 4.88 10.09 8.26
C ILE A 18 4.05 9.98 9.54
N VAL A 19 3.67 11.12 10.13
CA VAL A 19 2.87 11.20 11.37
C VAL A 19 1.57 11.97 11.17
N ARG A 20 0.58 11.63 12.02
CA ARG A 20 -0.68 12.38 12.18
C ARG A 20 -0.72 13.07 13.54
N PRO A 21 -1.53 14.13 13.73
CA PRO A 21 -1.71 14.74 15.06
C PRO A 21 -2.11 13.71 16.13
N LYS A 22 -2.92 12.70 15.77
CA LYS A 22 -3.30 11.61 16.67
C LYS A 22 -2.11 10.77 17.16
N ASP A 23 -1.05 10.67 16.38
CA ASP A 23 0.14 9.89 16.77
C ASP A 23 0.92 10.60 17.90
N LEU A 24 0.72 11.92 18.12
CA LEU A 24 1.29 12.68 19.20
C LEU A 24 0.51 12.52 20.51
N GLU A 25 -0.80 12.26 20.41
CA GLU A 25 -1.71 12.11 21.56
C GLU A 25 -1.29 10.93 22.45
N SER A 26 -0.78 9.85 21.85
CA SER A 26 -0.26 8.68 22.59
C SER A 26 0.99 9.00 23.47
N HIS A 27 1.60 10.16 23.25
CA HIS A 27 2.75 10.66 24.02
C HIS A 27 2.41 11.90 24.84
N GLU A 28 1.13 12.25 24.93
CA GLU A 28 0.63 13.46 25.62
C GLU A 28 1.22 14.77 25.08
N TRP A 29 1.67 14.78 23.83
CA TRP A 29 2.22 15.95 23.20
C TRP A 29 1.13 16.80 22.56
N PRO A 30 1.06 18.11 22.85
CA PRO A 30 0.05 18.98 22.31
C PRO A 30 0.25 19.19 20.80
N ARG A 31 -0.85 19.26 20.06
CA ARG A 31 -0.84 19.50 18.60
C ARG A 31 -0.16 20.84 18.22
N THR A 32 -0.09 21.78 19.15
CA THR A 32 0.62 23.06 18.97
C THR A 32 2.09 22.87 18.65
N CYS A 33 2.71 21.76 19.09
CA CYS A 33 4.09 21.43 18.71
C CYS A 33 4.25 21.30 17.19
N LEU A 34 3.29 20.69 16.48
CA LEU A 34 3.32 20.61 15.01
C LEU A 34 3.26 21.99 14.37
N VAL A 35 2.43 22.88 14.89
CA VAL A 35 2.31 24.26 14.37
C VAL A 35 3.63 25.02 14.53
N ARG A 36 4.28 24.87 15.70
CA ARG A 36 5.57 25.53 15.96
C ARG A 36 6.69 24.97 15.07
N LEU A 37 6.78 23.65 14.95
CA LEU A 37 7.76 22.98 14.08
C LEU A 37 7.55 23.34 12.60
N LEU A 38 6.30 23.45 12.15
CA LEU A 38 5.95 23.92 10.81
C LEU A 38 6.42 25.36 10.57
N ARG A 39 6.16 26.29 11.51
CA ARG A 39 6.61 27.68 11.41
C ARG A 39 8.14 27.81 11.38
N LYS A 40 8.83 26.89 12.05
CA LYS A 40 10.31 26.82 12.03
C LYS A 40 10.85 26.12 10.78
N GLY A 41 10.00 25.61 9.89
CA GLY A 41 10.41 24.88 8.68
C GLY A 41 11.06 23.50 8.94
N LEU A 42 10.97 23.00 10.20
CA LEU A 42 11.58 21.72 10.58
C LEU A 42 10.75 20.51 10.17
N ILE A 43 9.46 20.71 9.91
CA ILE A 43 8.57 19.71 9.35
C ILE A 43 7.75 20.32 8.21
N THR A 44 7.26 19.48 7.31
CA THR A 44 6.37 19.86 6.21
C THR A 44 5.02 19.15 6.33
N ARG A 45 3.96 19.81 5.86
CA ARG A 45 2.65 19.21 5.71
C ARG A 45 2.56 18.55 4.34
N ILE A 46 2.63 17.23 4.28
CA ILE A 46 2.63 16.43 3.04
C ILE A 46 1.21 16.13 2.54
N GLY A 47 0.20 16.32 3.38
CA GLY A 47 -1.21 16.14 3.04
C GLY A 47 -2.12 16.55 4.20
N ARG A 48 -3.44 16.47 4.02
CA ARG A 48 -4.40 16.81 5.08
C ARG A 48 -4.18 15.97 6.33
N GLY A 49 -3.67 16.58 7.40
CA GLY A 49 -3.36 15.92 8.67
C GLY A 49 -2.18 14.95 8.62
N LEU A 50 -1.29 15.06 7.62
CA LEU A 50 -0.06 14.30 7.52
C LEU A 50 1.15 15.24 7.54
N TYR A 51 2.15 14.90 8.33
CA TYR A 51 3.37 15.66 8.54
C TYR A 51 4.59 14.74 8.44
N ALA A 52 5.68 15.26 7.92
CA ALA A 52 6.98 14.60 7.89
C ALA A 52 8.10 15.60 8.18
N ALA A 53 9.28 15.15 8.56
CA ALA A 53 10.45 16.02 8.69
C ALA A 53 10.79 16.65 7.33
N SER A 54 11.25 17.89 7.34
CA SER A 54 11.53 18.64 6.09
C SER A 54 12.71 18.05 5.31
N ASP A 55 13.62 17.36 5.98
CA ASP A 55 14.79 16.67 5.44
C ASP A 55 14.52 15.19 5.13
N ALA A 56 13.27 14.71 5.31
CA ALA A 56 12.94 13.33 5.04
C ALA A 56 13.08 12.99 3.54
N SER A 57 13.77 11.90 3.25
CA SER A 57 13.89 11.39 1.87
C SER A 57 12.51 11.03 1.33
N ILE A 58 12.21 11.53 0.15
CA ILE A 58 10.96 11.22 -0.56
C ILE A 58 11.20 9.99 -1.42
N THR A 59 10.44 8.93 -1.19
CA THR A 59 10.48 7.73 -2.02
C THR A 59 9.37 7.77 -3.08
N GLU A 60 9.55 7.04 -4.18
CA GLU A 60 8.50 6.85 -5.20
C GLU A 60 7.22 6.23 -4.62
N ARG A 61 7.34 5.55 -3.47
CA ARG A 61 6.24 4.89 -2.77
C ARG A 61 5.55 5.76 -1.72
N ARG A 62 5.91 7.06 -1.62
CA ARG A 62 5.31 8.00 -0.65
C ARG A 62 3.78 8.03 -0.74
N GLY A 63 3.21 8.13 -1.94
CA GLY A 63 1.76 8.12 -2.12
C GLY A 63 1.08 6.90 -1.51
N VAL A 64 1.68 5.72 -1.68
CA VAL A 64 1.19 4.47 -1.07
C VAL A 64 1.27 4.55 0.46
N ALA A 65 2.38 5.05 1.00
CA ALA A 65 2.54 5.22 2.45
C ALA A 65 1.50 6.20 3.02
N GLU A 66 1.24 7.31 2.34
CA GLU A 66 0.22 8.29 2.75
C GLU A 66 -1.18 7.69 2.79
N VAL A 67 -1.57 6.93 1.76
CA VAL A 67 -2.86 6.22 1.73
C VAL A 67 -2.96 5.22 2.86
N CYS A 68 -1.95 4.36 3.04
CA CYS A 68 -1.94 3.35 4.10
C CYS A 68 -1.93 3.96 5.50
N LYS A 69 -1.29 5.13 5.69
CA LYS A 69 -1.36 5.86 6.96
C LYS A 69 -2.77 6.36 7.28
N ARG A 70 -3.55 6.75 6.26
CA ARG A 70 -4.95 7.21 6.42
C ARG A 70 -5.93 6.07 6.52
N VAL A 71 -5.65 4.94 5.82
CA VAL A 71 -6.51 3.75 5.74
C VAL A 71 -5.74 2.51 6.23
N PRO A 72 -5.45 2.38 7.53
CA PRO A 72 -4.59 1.31 8.05
C PRO A 72 -5.14 -0.11 7.84
N GLY A 73 -6.47 -0.25 7.68
CA GLY A 73 -7.11 -1.53 7.38
C GLY A 73 -7.10 -1.92 5.90
N GLY A 74 -6.68 -1.01 5.01
CA GLY A 74 -6.58 -1.28 3.58
C GLY A 74 -5.38 -2.15 3.22
N VAL A 75 -5.48 -2.83 2.08
CA VAL A 75 -4.40 -3.65 1.51
C VAL A 75 -4.15 -3.18 0.09
N VAL A 76 -2.92 -2.82 -0.24
CA VAL A 76 -2.51 -2.46 -1.62
C VAL A 76 -2.73 -3.67 -2.53
N CYS A 77 -3.41 -3.47 -3.66
CA CYS A 77 -3.85 -4.55 -4.54
C CYS A 77 -3.70 -4.19 -6.02
N LEU A 78 -3.93 -5.18 -6.88
CA LEU A 78 -3.99 -5.03 -8.34
C LEU A 78 -2.83 -4.20 -8.90
N LEU A 79 -3.09 -3.17 -9.73
CA LEU A 79 -2.05 -2.39 -10.40
C LEU A 79 -1.01 -1.79 -9.44
N SER A 80 -1.44 -1.31 -8.27
CA SER A 80 -0.50 -0.78 -7.27
C SER A 80 0.33 -1.87 -6.60
N ALA A 81 -0.21 -3.09 -6.44
CA ALA A 81 0.56 -4.22 -5.95
C ALA A 81 1.51 -4.76 -7.03
N LEU A 82 1.10 -4.77 -8.32
CA LEU A 82 1.99 -5.10 -9.44
C LEU A 82 3.19 -4.16 -9.49
N GLN A 83 2.95 -2.86 -9.41
CA GLN A 83 4.01 -1.85 -9.34
C GLN A 83 4.91 -2.05 -8.11
N PHE A 84 4.31 -2.34 -6.95
CA PHE A 84 5.03 -2.59 -5.71
C PHE A 84 6.02 -3.76 -5.84
N HIS A 85 5.61 -4.83 -6.53
CA HIS A 85 6.41 -6.04 -6.77
C HIS A 85 7.24 -6.00 -8.04
N ASN A 86 7.26 -4.89 -8.79
CA ASN A 86 7.92 -4.73 -10.08
C ASN A 86 7.48 -5.80 -11.11
N LEU A 87 6.17 -6.06 -11.17
CA LEU A 87 5.53 -7.02 -12.09
C LEU A 87 4.86 -6.35 -13.30
N THR A 88 5.00 -5.06 -13.44
CA THR A 88 4.47 -4.28 -14.55
C THR A 88 5.33 -3.05 -14.78
N THR A 89 5.35 -2.59 -16.02
CA THR A 89 5.94 -1.30 -16.41
C THR A 89 4.93 -0.14 -16.32
N GLN A 90 3.65 -0.45 -16.08
CA GLN A 90 2.60 0.55 -15.97
C GLN A 90 2.71 1.35 -14.68
N LEU A 91 2.52 2.67 -14.79
CA LEU A 91 2.45 3.59 -13.66
C LEU A 91 0.98 3.95 -13.43
N PRO A 92 0.28 3.30 -12.50
CA PRO A 92 -1.12 3.60 -12.27
C PRO A 92 -1.28 5.01 -11.72
N PHE A 93 -2.21 5.77 -12.31
CA PHE A 93 -2.54 7.14 -11.87
C PHE A 93 -3.18 7.15 -10.47
N GLU A 94 -3.88 6.07 -10.10
CA GLU A 94 -4.57 5.92 -8.83
C GLU A 94 -3.91 4.82 -7.99
N ILE A 95 -4.01 4.94 -6.67
CA ILE A 95 -3.58 3.89 -5.75
C ILE A 95 -4.74 2.90 -5.56
N TRP A 96 -4.51 1.66 -5.94
CA TRP A 96 -5.49 0.57 -5.82
C TRP A 96 -5.42 -0.06 -4.44
N LEU A 97 -6.52 0.07 -3.69
CA LEU A 97 -6.61 -0.37 -2.29
C LEU A 97 -7.82 -1.27 -2.08
N ALA A 98 -7.57 -2.48 -1.60
CA ALA A 98 -8.59 -3.41 -1.15
C ALA A 98 -9.04 -3.03 0.26
N ILE A 99 -10.36 -3.00 0.46
CA ILE A 99 -10.99 -2.86 1.77
C ILE A 99 -12.08 -3.91 1.94
N ASP A 100 -12.48 -4.15 3.18
CA ASP A 100 -13.60 -5.05 3.47
C ASP A 100 -14.90 -4.55 2.80
N VAL A 101 -15.72 -5.49 2.33
CA VAL A 101 -17.01 -5.20 1.68
C VAL A 101 -17.92 -4.36 2.56
N LYS A 102 -17.83 -4.51 3.90
CA LYS A 102 -18.64 -3.77 4.89
C LYS A 102 -17.98 -2.46 5.33
N ALA A 103 -16.71 -2.24 5.00
CA ALA A 103 -16.02 -1.02 5.43
C ALA A 103 -16.56 0.21 4.72
N ARG A 104 -16.57 1.34 5.44
CA ARG A 104 -16.91 2.65 4.84
C ARG A 104 -15.83 2.99 3.79
N LYS A 105 -16.26 3.42 2.59
CA LYS A 105 -15.33 3.88 1.56
C LYS A 105 -14.55 5.10 2.07
N PRO A 106 -13.21 5.04 2.09
CA PRO A 106 -12.40 6.20 2.45
C PRO A 106 -12.52 7.29 1.38
N THR A 107 -12.56 8.54 1.84
CA THR A 107 -12.54 9.72 0.95
C THR A 107 -11.20 10.41 1.15
N LEU A 108 -10.41 10.47 0.08
CA LEU A 108 -9.12 11.16 0.04
C LEU A 108 -9.12 12.11 -1.15
N ASP A 109 -8.67 13.34 -0.90
CA ASP A 109 -8.54 14.35 -1.97
C ASP A 109 -7.32 14.03 -2.85
N TYR A 110 -6.24 13.58 -2.23
CA TYR A 110 -4.97 13.19 -2.86
C TYR A 110 -4.17 12.27 -1.92
N PRO A 111 -3.44 11.25 -2.43
CA PRO A 111 -3.39 10.79 -3.84
C PRO A 111 -4.74 10.19 -4.30
N PRO A 112 -5.01 10.15 -5.62
CA PRO A 112 -6.20 9.50 -6.15
C PRO A 112 -6.27 8.03 -5.71
N LEU A 113 -7.47 7.58 -5.31
CA LEU A 113 -7.66 6.28 -4.69
C LEU A 113 -8.73 5.46 -5.42
N HIS A 114 -8.33 4.31 -5.95
CA HIS A 114 -9.25 3.31 -6.46
C HIS A 114 -9.54 2.25 -5.40
N VAL A 115 -10.76 2.25 -4.90
CA VAL A 115 -11.18 1.31 -3.85
C VAL A 115 -11.80 0.07 -4.45
N VAL A 116 -11.26 -1.09 -4.08
CA VAL A 116 -11.76 -2.40 -4.46
C VAL A 116 -12.28 -3.13 -3.22
N ARG A 117 -13.43 -3.79 -3.35
CA ARG A 117 -14.04 -4.49 -2.23
C ARG A 117 -13.71 -5.98 -2.27
N PHE A 118 -13.19 -6.46 -1.15
CA PHE A 118 -12.85 -7.86 -0.92
C PHE A 118 -13.57 -8.38 0.34
N SER A 119 -13.70 -9.68 0.47
CA SER A 119 -14.31 -10.31 1.64
C SER A 119 -13.67 -11.66 1.95
N GLY A 120 -13.79 -12.09 3.21
CA GLY A 120 -13.32 -13.40 3.66
C GLY A 120 -11.85 -13.66 3.32
N LEU A 121 -11.53 -14.89 2.93
CA LEU A 121 -10.15 -15.30 2.60
C LEU A 121 -9.53 -14.47 1.48
N ALA A 122 -10.33 -13.95 0.54
CA ALA A 122 -9.81 -13.09 -0.51
C ALA A 122 -9.23 -11.76 0.01
N LEU A 123 -9.65 -11.28 1.20
CA LEU A 123 -9.10 -10.10 1.84
C LEU A 123 -7.98 -10.42 2.84
N SER A 124 -8.09 -11.54 3.56
CA SER A 124 -7.15 -11.86 4.66
C SER A 124 -5.89 -12.58 4.21
N GLU A 125 -6.02 -13.44 3.18
CA GLU A 125 -4.92 -14.28 2.73
C GLU A 125 -3.95 -13.52 1.82
N GLY A 126 -2.67 -13.89 1.92
CA GLY A 126 -1.61 -13.33 1.08
C GLY A 126 -1.19 -11.91 1.45
N VAL A 127 -1.58 -11.40 2.60
CA VAL A 127 -1.21 -10.05 3.04
C VAL A 127 0.20 -10.06 3.64
N GLN A 128 1.08 -9.25 3.06
CA GLN A 128 2.40 -8.93 3.60
C GLN A 128 2.43 -7.52 4.17
N THR A 129 3.26 -7.28 5.18
CA THR A 129 3.44 -5.95 5.77
C THR A 129 4.85 -5.47 5.56
N HIS A 130 4.99 -4.31 4.95
CA HIS A 130 6.26 -3.63 4.71
C HIS A 130 6.27 -2.29 5.46
N THR A 131 7.45 -1.76 5.74
CA THR A 131 7.59 -0.41 6.31
C THR A 131 8.14 0.52 5.24
N ILE A 132 7.37 1.55 4.88
CA ILE A 132 7.75 2.59 3.91
C ILE A 132 7.61 3.94 4.59
N GLU A 133 8.68 4.72 4.62
CA GLU A 133 8.72 6.02 5.32
C GLU A 133 8.09 5.96 6.73
N GLY A 134 8.40 4.88 7.47
CA GLY A 134 7.90 4.63 8.82
C GLY A 134 6.43 4.22 8.92
N VAL A 135 5.75 4.04 7.79
CA VAL A 135 4.35 3.59 7.74
C VAL A 135 4.28 2.09 7.46
N LYS A 136 3.45 1.37 8.22
CA LYS A 136 3.10 -0.01 7.90
C LYS A 136 2.20 -0.04 6.67
N VAL A 137 2.71 -0.56 5.57
CA VAL A 137 2.01 -0.76 4.30
C VAL A 137 1.67 -2.23 4.17
N ARG A 138 0.39 -2.53 4.09
CA ARG A 138 -0.10 -3.88 3.80
C ARG A 138 -0.28 -4.01 2.31
N VAL A 139 0.26 -5.08 1.71
CA VAL A 139 0.17 -5.36 0.27
C VAL A 139 -0.08 -6.85 0.08
N PHE A 140 -0.84 -7.25 -0.93
CA PHE A 140 -0.95 -8.66 -1.28
C PHE A 140 0.38 -9.17 -1.85
N ASN A 141 0.76 -10.42 -1.53
CA ASN A 141 1.94 -11.06 -2.07
C ASN A 141 1.82 -11.27 -3.60
N VAL A 142 2.90 -11.65 -4.23
CA VAL A 142 2.99 -11.80 -5.69
C VAL A 142 1.94 -12.76 -6.24
N ALA A 143 1.85 -13.98 -5.70
CA ALA A 143 0.93 -15.00 -6.21
C ALA A 143 -0.54 -14.58 -6.07
N LYS A 144 -0.90 -13.98 -4.93
CA LYS A 144 -2.23 -13.43 -4.69
C LYS A 144 -2.53 -12.28 -5.65
N THR A 145 -1.56 -11.38 -5.85
CA THR A 145 -1.70 -10.25 -6.78
C THR A 145 -1.96 -10.72 -8.21
N VAL A 146 -1.21 -11.71 -8.70
CA VAL A 146 -1.44 -12.31 -10.02
C VAL A 146 -2.85 -12.91 -10.11
N ALA A 147 -3.27 -13.71 -9.12
CA ALA A 147 -4.61 -14.30 -9.11
C ALA A 147 -5.73 -13.24 -9.12
N ASP A 148 -5.54 -12.16 -8.37
CA ASP A 148 -6.47 -11.01 -8.35
C ASP A 148 -6.53 -10.31 -9.71
N CYS A 149 -5.41 -10.17 -10.41
CA CYS A 149 -5.39 -9.60 -11.77
C CYS A 149 -6.25 -10.44 -12.75
N PHE A 150 -6.18 -11.76 -12.69
CA PHE A 150 -7.09 -12.62 -13.48
C PHE A 150 -8.55 -12.47 -13.07
N LYS A 151 -8.84 -12.28 -11.78
CA LYS A 151 -10.20 -12.01 -11.30
C LYS A 151 -10.75 -10.69 -11.83
N TYR A 152 -9.90 -9.67 -11.88
CA TYR A 152 -10.27 -8.33 -12.31
C TYR A 152 -9.90 -8.01 -13.77
N ARG A 153 -9.53 -9.01 -14.58
CA ARG A 153 -9.08 -8.88 -15.98
C ARG A 153 -10.00 -8.04 -16.86
N ASN A 154 -11.30 -8.09 -16.62
CA ASN A 154 -12.28 -7.28 -17.37
C ASN A 154 -12.24 -5.79 -17.00
N LYS A 155 -11.56 -5.43 -15.89
CA LYS A 155 -11.41 -4.03 -15.45
C LYS A 155 -10.03 -3.48 -15.74
N ILE A 156 -8.99 -4.31 -15.60
CA ILE A 156 -7.59 -3.87 -15.73
C ILE A 156 -6.95 -4.32 -17.04
N GLY A 157 -7.62 -5.17 -17.81
CA GLY A 157 -7.09 -5.81 -19.02
C GLY A 157 -6.58 -7.24 -18.76
N LEU A 158 -6.83 -8.16 -19.69
CA LEU A 158 -6.26 -9.50 -19.64
C LEU A 158 -4.75 -9.48 -19.92
N ASP A 159 -4.31 -8.59 -20.78
CA ASP A 159 -2.91 -8.33 -21.12
C ASP A 159 -2.09 -8.01 -19.88
N VAL A 160 -2.58 -7.17 -18.98
CA VAL A 160 -1.96 -6.87 -17.68
C VAL A 160 -1.83 -8.11 -16.80
N ALA A 161 -2.87 -8.94 -16.73
CA ALA A 161 -2.84 -10.17 -15.95
C ALA A 161 -1.83 -11.17 -16.52
N LEU A 162 -1.72 -11.26 -17.85
CA LEU A 162 -0.75 -12.11 -18.55
C LEU A 162 0.68 -11.60 -18.39
N GLU A 163 0.92 -10.30 -18.48
CA GLU A 163 2.21 -9.68 -18.20
C GLU A 163 2.65 -10.04 -16.76
N ALA A 164 1.77 -9.82 -15.79
CA ALA A 164 2.05 -10.11 -14.39
C ALA A 164 2.40 -11.60 -14.14
N LEU A 165 1.69 -12.53 -14.80
CA LEU A 165 1.96 -13.95 -14.69
C LEU A 165 3.33 -14.32 -15.31
N ARG A 166 3.65 -13.79 -16.50
CA ARG A 166 4.95 -14.00 -17.17
C ARG A 166 6.10 -13.48 -16.33
N GLU A 167 6.00 -12.23 -15.86
CA GLU A 167 7.00 -11.61 -14.99
C GLU A 167 7.21 -12.40 -13.68
N CYS A 168 6.12 -12.84 -13.06
CA CYS A 168 6.15 -13.66 -11.86
C CYS A 168 6.92 -14.96 -12.11
N ARG A 169 6.70 -15.63 -13.23
CA ARG A 169 7.34 -16.91 -13.59
C ARG A 169 8.80 -16.71 -13.96
N GLN A 170 9.11 -15.74 -14.83
CA GLN A 170 10.47 -15.44 -15.26
C GLN A 170 11.38 -15.07 -14.09
N LYS A 171 10.87 -14.26 -13.15
CA LYS A 171 11.59 -13.82 -11.96
C LYS A 171 11.52 -14.83 -10.80
N LYS A 172 10.82 -15.97 -10.97
CA LYS A 172 10.63 -17.02 -9.95
C LYS A 172 10.14 -16.47 -8.62
N LEU A 173 9.20 -15.52 -8.64
CA LEU A 173 8.69 -14.82 -7.46
C LEU A 173 7.57 -15.54 -6.72
N ALA A 174 6.98 -16.56 -7.36
CA ALA A 174 6.01 -17.48 -6.75
C ALA A 174 6.06 -18.84 -7.45
N THR A 175 5.72 -19.87 -6.70
CA THR A 175 5.58 -21.24 -7.21
C THR A 175 4.25 -21.44 -7.94
N VAL A 176 4.16 -22.50 -8.74
CA VAL A 176 2.90 -22.89 -9.39
C VAL A 176 1.85 -23.24 -8.34
N ASP A 177 2.24 -23.92 -7.26
CA ASP A 177 1.31 -24.30 -6.18
C ASP A 177 0.75 -23.07 -5.46
N GLU A 178 1.55 -22.03 -5.21
CA GLU A 178 1.07 -20.77 -4.66
C GLU A 178 0.09 -20.07 -5.59
N LEU A 179 0.37 -20.05 -6.90
CA LEU A 179 -0.56 -19.49 -7.91
C LEU A 179 -1.87 -20.24 -7.89
N TRP A 180 -1.86 -21.59 -7.84
CA TRP A 180 -3.05 -22.40 -7.74
C TRP A 180 -3.84 -22.19 -6.45
N TYR A 181 -3.14 -22.07 -5.32
CA TYR A 181 -3.75 -21.81 -4.03
C TYR A 181 -4.57 -20.52 -4.06
N TYR A 182 -3.96 -19.42 -4.52
CA TYR A 182 -4.67 -18.13 -4.60
C TYR A 182 -5.70 -18.08 -5.72
N ALA A 183 -5.48 -18.79 -6.83
CA ALA A 183 -6.49 -18.91 -7.89
C ALA A 183 -7.79 -19.56 -7.39
N LYS A 184 -7.69 -20.56 -6.50
CA LYS A 184 -8.86 -21.18 -5.85
C LYS A 184 -9.55 -20.18 -4.90
N ILE A 185 -8.81 -19.48 -4.05
CA ILE A 185 -9.35 -18.44 -3.15
C ILE A 185 -10.06 -17.34 -3.94
N CYS A 186 -9.46 -16.89 -5.03
CA CYS A 186 -10.02 -15.85 -5.90
C CYS A 186 -11.14 -16.37 -6.84
N ARG A 187 -11.39 -17.69 -6.87
CA ARG A 187 -12.37 -18.37 -7.76
C ARG A 187 -12.08 -18.11 -9.24
N VAL A 188 -10.81 -18.20 -9.61
CA VAL A 188 -10.34 -18.02 -11.01
C VAL A 188 -9.49 -19.18 -11.49
N ALA A 189 -9.50 -20.32 -10.81
CA ALA A 189 -8.70 -21.49 -11.16
C ALA A 189 -8.87 -21.90 -12.62
N ASN A 190 -10.09 -22.07 -13.08
CA ASN A 190 -10.39 -22.44 -14.48
C ASN A 190 -10.00 -21.35 -15.49
N VAL A 191 -9.93 -20.10 -15.04
CA VAL A 191 -9.57 -18.96 -15.91
C VAL A 191 -8.06 -18.89 -16.12
N ILE A 192 -7.28 -19.08 -15.04
CA ILE A 192 -5.81 -18.95 -15.08
C ILE A 192 -5.15 -20.23 -15.61
N GLN A 193 -5.80 -21.38 -15.51
CA GLN A 193 -5.26 -22.69 -15.85
C GLN A 193 -4.56 -22.74 -17.21
N PRO A 194 -5.21 -22.40 -18.34
CA PRO A 194 -4.57 -22.53 -19.66
C PRO A 194 -3.32 -21.66 -19.79
N TYR A 195 -3.26 -20.57 -19.04
CA TYR A 195 -2.10 -19.66 -19.08
C TYR A 195 -0.95 -20.18 -18.22
N ILE A 196 -1.22 -20.80 -17.08
CA ILE A 196 -0.18 -21.47 -16.27
C ILE A 196 0.43 -22.63 -17.06
N GLU A 197 -0.40 -23.45 -17.69
CA GLU A 197 0.04 -24.60 -18.49
C GLU A 197 0.89 -24.16 -19.70
N ALA A 198 0.53 -23.04 -20.33
CA ALA A 198 1.27 -22.52 -21.49
C ALA A 198 2.65 -21.93 -21.15
N ILE A 199 2.94 -21.62 -19.89
CA ILE A 199 4.20 -21.01 -19.44
C ILE A 199 4.94 -21.86 -18.39
N ALA A 200 4.49 -23.10 -18.18
CA ALA A 200 5.10 -24.07 -17.25
C ALA A 200 6.41 -24.71 -17.86
#